data_62545887bf1d0aeec70eb1aa125d6b2e
#
_entry.id   62545887bf1d0aeec70eb1aa125d6b2e
#
_cell.length_a   1.000
_cell.length_b   1.000
_cell.length_c   1.000
_cell.angle_alpha   90.00
_cell.angle_beta   90.00
_cell.angle_gamma   90.00
#
_symmetry.space_group_name_H-M   'P 1'
#
loop_
_entity.id
_entity.type
_entity.pdbx_description
1 polymer ?
#
loop_
_entity_poly.entity_id
_entity_poly.type
_entity_poly.pdbx_seq_one_letter_code
_entity_poly.pdbx_strand_id
1 'polypeptide(L)'
;MGEFSRVVGHEKVIQYFQSAVLHNKLAHSYIITGERGSGKKLLAGLFAKTIQCEAGGAEPCGKCRSCIQSDSGSQPDIKWVTHEKPASIGVEDVRGQLVGDMAIKPYSSKYKIYIIDEAEKLTVQAQNALLKTIEEPPAYGMIIFLTTNADMFLPTIISRCVEINLHPVSDKLVKQYLMEEKKLPNYMADICTAFAQGSLGRALELSESNDFEELKTHLVRLMKMLIMRRFHHF
;
A
#
# COMPACT_ATOMS: atom_id res chain seq x y z
N MET A 1 6.12 -11.63 -17.72
CA MET A 1 6.39 -11.44 -16.29
C MET A 1 5.05 -11.21 -15.61
N GLY A 2 4.81 -11.80 -14.45
CA GLY A 2 3.58 -11.60 -13.70
C GLY A 2 3.48 -10.16 -13.15
N GLU A 3 2.28 -9.70 -12.80
CA GLU A 3 2.11 -8.34 -12.30
C GLU A 3 2.71 -8.12 -10.91
N PHE A 4 2.82 -9.16 -10.08
CA PHE A 4 3.52 -9.07 -8.80
C PHE A 4 5.04 -8.85 -8.95
N SER A 5 5.63 -9.09 -10.13
CA SER A 5 7.04 -8.76 -10.39
C SER A 5 7.32 -7.25 -10.36
N ARG A 6 6.28 -6.41 -10.41
CA ARG A 6 6.38 -4.95 -10.24
C ARG A 6 6.62 -4.54 -8.79
N VAL A 7 6.37 -5.45 -7.84
CA VAL A 7 6.59 -5.21 -6.41
C VAL A 7 8.03 -5.55 -6.08
N VAL A 8 8.76 -4.60 -5.55
CA VAL A 8 10.14 -4.79 -5.11
C VAL A 8 10.15 -5.22 -3.66
N GLY A 9 10.73 -6.35 -3.39
CA GLY A 9 10.71 -6.96 -2.06
C GLY A 9 9.34 -7.58 -1.71
N HIS A 10 9.15 -7.90 -0.45
CA HIS A 10 7.91 -8.49 0.09
C HIS A 10 7.53 -9.86 -0.49
N GLU A 11 8.51 -10.66 -0.94
CA GLU A 11 8.31 -11.95 -1.60
C GLU A 11 7.43 -12.90 -0.74
N LYS A 12 7.62 -12.90 0.58
CA LYS A 12 6.82 -13.71 1.50
C LYS A 12 5.34 -13.31 1.51
N VAL A 13 5.07 -12.02 1.45
CA VAL A 13 3.68 -11.48 1.41
C VAL A 13 3.04 -11.82 0.07
N ILE A 14 3.78 -11.68 -1.03
CA ILE A 14 3.32 -12.06 -2.37
C ILE A 14 2.98 -13.56 -2.40
N GLN A 15 3.88 -14.41 -1.92
CA GLN A 15 3.66 -15.86 -1.85
C GLN A 15 2.44 -16.22 -1.00
N TYR A 16 2.24 -15.51 0.13
CA TYR A 16 1.06 -15.68 0.97
C TYR A 16 -0.23 -15.34 0.19
N PHE A 17 -0.28 -14.20 -0.49
CA PHE A 17 -1.44 -13.79 -1.29
C PHE A 17 -1.72 -14.79 -2.43
N GLN A 18 -0.69 -15.16 -3.16
CA GLN A 18 -0.79 -16.16 -4.23
C GLN A 18 -1.32 -17.50 -3.72
N SER A 19 -0.79 -17.97 -2.61
CA SER A 19 -1.22 -19.21 -1.96
C SER A 19 -2.68 -19.13 -1.47
N ALA A 20 -3.06 -18.01 -0.85
CA ALA A 20 -4.42 -17.78 -0.37
C ALA A 20 -5.45 -17.82 -1.51
N VAL A 21 -5.13 -17.23 -2.66
CA VAL A 21 -5.99 -17.26 -3.85
C VAL A 21 -6.06 -18.67 -4.44
N LEU A 22 -4.92 -19.32 -4.68
CA LEU A 22 -4.87 -20.66 -5.28
C LEU A 22 -5.62 -21.71 -4.49
N HIS A 23 -5.50 -21.68 -3.15
CA HIS A 23 -6.14 -22.65 -2.29
C HIS A 23 -7.53 -22.23 -1.81
N ASN A 24 -8.04 -21.07 -2.30
CA ASN A 24 -9.32 -20.50 -1.86
C ASN A 24 -9.41 -20.33 -0.32
N LYS A 25 -8.28 -19.95 0.30
CA LYS A 25 -8.15 -19.70 1.76
C LYS A 25 -8.08 -18.21 2.04
N LEU A 26 -9.03 -17.46 1.50
CA LEU A 26 -9.12 -16.02 1.71
C LEU A 26 -9.77 -15.71 3.06
N ALA A 27 -9.18 -14.81 3.82
CA ALA A 27 -9.81 -14.25 5.00
C ALA A 27 -10.78 -13.13 4.60
N HIS A 28 -11.75 -12.84 5.45
CA HIS A 28 -12.70 -11.75 5.23
C HIS A 28 -12.13 -10.37 5.56
N SER A 29 -11.09 -10.31 6.39
CA SER A 29 -10.49 -9.04 6.80
C SER A 29 -8.98 -9.15 6.93
N TYR A 30 -8.29 -8.14 6.40
CA TYR A 30 -6.83 -8.02 6.44
C TYR A 30 -6.42 -6.66 6.98
N ILE A 31 -5.35 -6.60 7.75
CA ILE A 31 -4.64 -5.36 8.12
C ILE A 31 -3.25 -5.44 7.51
N ILE A 32 -2.94 -4.56 6.57
CA ILE A 32 -1.61 -4.45 5.97
C ILE A 32 -0.91 -3.26 6.60
N THR A 33 0.09 -3.52 7.42
CA THR A 33 0.86 -2.51 8.15
C THR A 33 2.22 -2.30 7.47
N GLY A 34 2.68 -1.06 7.43
CA GLY A 34 4.00 -0.70 6.91
C GLY A 34 4.18 0.80 6.81
N GLU A 35 5.40 1.25 6.71
CA GLU A 35 5.74 2.67 6.55
C GLU A 35 5.10 3.30 5.31
N ARG A 36 4.97 4.63 5.32
CA ARG A 36 4.55 5.37 4.12
C ARG A 36 5.50 5.05 2.96
N GLY A 37 4.92 4.77 1.77
CA GLY A 37 5.70 4.41 0.59
C GLY A 37 6.22 2.96 0.57
N SER A 38 5.85 2.09 1.54
CA SER A 38 6.24 0.67 1.56
C SER A 38 5.56 -0.21 0.51
N GLY A 39 4.64 0.33 -0.29
CA GLY A 39 3.93 -0.43 -1.32
C GLY A 39 2.59 -1.03 -0.90
N LYS A 40 2.03 -0.68 0.28
CA LYS A 40 0.73 -1.17 0.76
C LYS A 40 -0.39 -1.08 -0.28
N LYS A 41 -0.56 0.10 -0.88
CA LYS A 41 -1.60 0.33 -1.90
C LYS A 41 -1.42 -0.56 -3.12
N LEU A 42 -0.19 -0.67 -3.61
CA LEU A 42 0.13 -1.51 -4.77
C LEU A 42 -0.18 -2.99 -4.47
N LEU A 43 0.28 -3.49 -3.33
CA LEU A 43 0.03 -4.87 -2.91
C LEU A 43 -1.45 -5.16 -2.71
N ALA A 44 -2.19 -4.29 -2.03
CA ALA A 44 -3.63 -4.45 -1.83
C ALA A 44 -4.40 -4.41 -3.16
N GLY A 45 -4.05 -3.49 -4.06
CA GLY A 45 -4.65 -3.40 -5.37
C GLY A 45 -4.39 -4.65 -6.23
N LEU A 46 -3.14 -5.14 -6.26
CA LEU A 46 -2.78 -6.38 -6.96
C LEU A 46 -3.47 -7.60 -6.36
N PHE A 47 -3.55 -7.68 -5.04
CA PHE A 47 -4.26 -8.77 -4.36
C PHE A 47 -5.76 -8.76 -4.71
N ALA A 48 -6.42 -7.62 -4.60
CA ALA A 48 -7.82 -7.46 -4.98
C ALA A 48 -8.05 -7.80 -6.47
N LYS A 49 -7.19 -7.33 -7.36
CA LYS A 49 -7.22 -7.64 -8.80
C LYS A 49 -7.05 -9.13 -9.07
N THR A 50 -6.16 -9.80 -8.32
CA THR A 50 -5.93 -11.25 -8.45
C THR A 50 -7.17 -12.04 -8.04
N ILE A 51 -7.80 -11.67 -6.91
CA ILE A 51 -9.03 -12.31 -6.41
C ILE A 51 -10.17 -12.18 -7.43
N GLN A 52 -10.29 -11.04 -8.09
CA GLN A 52 -11.35 -10.75 -9.06
C GLN A 52 -11.02 -11.18 -10.50
N CYS A 53 -9.82 -11.72 -10.74
CA CYS A 53 -9.41 -12.13 -12.08
C CYS A 53 -10.25 -13.31 -12.58
N GLU A 54 -10.92 -13.14 -13.72
CA GLU A 54 -11.79 -14.15 -14.33
C GLU A 54 -11.05 -15.42 -14.80
N ALA A 55 -9.75 -15.26 -15.11
CA ALA A 55 -8.92 -16.40 -15.52
C ALA A 55 -8.55 -17.34 -14.36
N GLY A 56 -8.68 -16.86 -13.11
CA GLY A 56 -8.19 -17.55 -11.92
C GLY A 56 -6.66 -17.65 -11.88
N GLY A 57 -6.13 -18.17 -10.78
CA GLY A 57 -4.69 -18.38 -10.62
C GLY A 57 -4.03 -17.43 -9.60
N ALA A 58 -2.71 -17.59 -9.44
CA ALA A 58 -1.91 -16.86 -8.46
C ALA A 58 -1.57 -15.44 -8.88
N GLU A 59 -1.79 -15.10 -10.15
CA GLU A 59 -1.46 -13.81 -10.77
C GLU A 59 -2.66 -13.29 -11.57
N PRO A 60 -2.90 -11.97 -11.59
CA PRO A 60 -3.91 -11.42 -12.46
C PRO A 60 -3.47 -11.57 -13.93
N CYS A 61 -4.39 -11.92 -14.81
CA CYS A 61 -4.06 -12.15 -16.21
C CYS A 61 -3.81 -10.85 -17.02
N GLY A 62 -4.16 -9.69 -16.47
CA GLY A 62 -3.99 -8.37 -17.09
C GLY A 62 -4.87 -8.08 -18.31
N LYS A 63 -5.66 -9.03 -18.81
CA LYS A 63 -6.42 -8.91 -20.07
C LYS A 63 -7.90 -9.24 -19.98
N CYS A 64 -8.39 -9.85 -18.92
CA CYS A 64 -9.83 -10.05 -18.74
C CYS A 64 -10.51 -8.72 -18.36
N ARG A 65 -11.84 -8.68 -18.49
CA ARG A 65 -12.63 -7.48 -18.20
C ARG A 65 -12.36 -6.95 -16.79
N SER A 66 -12.35 -7.81 -15.79
CA SER A 66 -12.13 -7.44 -14.40
C SER A 66 -10.72 -6.85 -14.19
N CYS A 67 -9.67 -7.41 -14.81
CA CYS A 67 -8.32 -6.87 -14.74
C CYS A 67 -8.22 -5.47 -15.37
N ILE A 68 -8.79 -5.28 -16.57
CA ILE A 68 -8.80 -3.98 -17.26
C ILE A 68 -9.55 -2.93 -16.43
N GLN A 69 -10.70 -3.30 -15.87
CA GLN A 69 -11.46 -2.41 -15.00
C GLN A 69 -10.71 -2.09 -13.68
N SER A 70 -9.98 -3.04 -13.13
CA SER A 70 -9.16 -2.80 -11.94
C SER A 70 -8.04 -1.80 -12.22
N ASP A 71 -7.38 -1.90 -13.38
CA ASP A 71 -6.31 -0.97 -13.79
C ASP A 71 -6.83 0.45 -14.02
N SER A 72 -8.05 0.59 -14.54
CA SER A 72 -8.70 1.89 -14.75
C SER A 72 -9.42 2.42 -13.50
N GLY A 73 -9.42 1.67 -12.38
CA GLY A 73 -10.16 2.06 -11.17
C GLY A 73 -11.68 1.99 -11.29
N SER A 74 -12.21 1.36 -12.35
CA SER A 74 -13.65 1.29 -12.64
C SER A 74 -14.30 -0.05 -12.29
N GLN A 75 -13.58 -0.96 -11.63
CA GLN A 75 -14.10 -2.25 -11.19
C GLN A 75 -15.12 -2.05 -10.04
N PRO A 76 -16.41 -2.35 -10.27
CA PRO A 76 -17.47 -1.96 -9.32
C PRO A 76 -17.42 -2.71 -7.99
N ASP A 77 -16.79 -3.90 -7.97
CA ASP A 77 -16.69 -4.75 -6.80
C ASP A 77 -15.34 -4.61 -6.06
N ILE A 78 -14.48 -3.66 -6.47
CA ILE A 78 -13.30 -3.20 -5.73
C ILE A 78 -13.49 -1.73 -5.40
N LYS A 79 -13.71 -1.42 -4.13
CA LYS A 79 -14.00 -0.06 -3.68
C LYS A 79 -12.91 0.45 -2.75
N TRP A 80 -12.35 1.58 -3.11
CA TRP A 80 -11.50 2.38 -2.21
C TRP A 80 -12.40 3.31 -1.41
N VAL A 81 -12.38 3.14 -0.10
CA VAL A 81 -13.15 4.01 0.79
C VAL A 81 -12.49 5.38 0.83
N THR A 82 -13.24 6.40 0.44
CA THR A 82 -12.80 7.80 0.46
C THR A 82 -13.34 8.52 1.70
N HIS A 83 -12.70 9.60 2.11
CA HIS A 83 -13.16 10.45 3.21
C HIS A 83 -13.01 11.92 2.86
N GLU A 84 -13.95 12.74 3.34
CA GLU A 84 -13.95 14.18 3.09
C GLU A 84 -12.92 14.92 3.94
N LYS A 85 -12.73 14.46 5.19
CA LYS A 85 -11.84 15.11 6.16
C LYS A 85 -10.42 14.55 6.04
N PRO A 86 -9.40 15.36 5.73
CA PRO A 86 -8.03 14.86 5.56
C PRO A 86 -7.43 14.13 6.77
N ALA A 87 -7.89 14.49 7.98
CA ALA A 87 -7.32 13.99 9.23
C ALA A 87 -8.09 12.83 9.87
N SER A 88 -9.29 12.49 9.40
CA SER A 88 -10.11 11.46 10.05
C SER A 88 -11.10 10.80 9.08
N ILE A 89 -11.32 9.50 9.27
CA ILE A 89 -12.37 8.73 8.60
C ILE A 89 -13.51 8.56 9.61
N GLY A 90 -14.64 9.19 9.31
CA GLY A 90 -15.78 9.24 10.19
C GLY A 90 -16.71 8.02 10.04
N VAL A 91 -17.71 7.97 10.93
CA VAL A 91 -18.70 6.89 10.90
C VAL A 91 -19.56 6.93 9.64
N GLU A 92 -19.87 8.12 9.14
CA GLU A 92 -20.69 8.28 7.93
C GLU A 92 -19.95 7.82 6.66
N ASP A 93 -18.63 8.08 6.58
CA ASP A 93 -17.78 7.60 5.47
C ASP A 93 -17.84 6.07 5.36
N VAL A 94 -17.78 5.40 6.53
CA VAL A 94 -17.79 3.94 6.60
C VAL A 94 -19.18 3.35 6.38
N ARG A 95 -20.23 3.94 7.01
CA ARG A 95 -21.60 3.46 6.86
C ARG A 95 -22.12 3.59 5.44
N GLY A 96 -21.91 4.74 4.82
CA GLY A 96 -22.37 5.00 3.47
C GLY A 96 -21.67 4.16 2.40
N GLN A 97 -20.35 4.07 2.48
CA GLN A 97 -19.56 3.44 1.42
C GLN A 97 -19.33 1.93 1.62
N LEU A 98 -19.35 1.44 2.87
CA LEU A 98 -19.00 0.05 3.16
C LEU A 98 -20.16 -0.72 3.81
N VAL A 99 -20.62 -0.32 4.99
CA VAL A 99 -21.58 -1.12 5.77
C VAL A 99 -22.91 -1.32 5.02
N GLY A 100 -23.48 -0.26 4.50
CA GLY A 100 -24.72 -0.32 3.72
C GLY A 100 -24.56 -1.08 2.40
N ASP A 101 -23.46 -0.84 1.72
CA ASP A 101 -23.18 -1.45 0.43
C ASP A 101 -22.76 -2.93 0.53
N MET A 102 -22.15 -3.35 1.64
CA MET A 102 -21.77 -4.75 1.91
C MET A 102 -22.97 -5.70 1.93
N ALA A 103 -24.18 -5.21 2.27
CA ALA A 103 -25.39 -6.01 2.25
C ALA A 103 -25.85 -6.36 0.83
N ILE A 104 -25.37 -5.66 -0.19
CA ILE A 104 -25.71 -5.86 -1.60
C ILE A 104 -24.68 -6.81 -2.20
N LYS A 105 -25.13 -7.86 -2.89
CA LYS A 105 -24.23 -8.81 -3.58
C LYS A 105 -23.31 -8.11 -4.59
N PRO A 106 -22.14 -8.71 -4.90
CA PRO A 106 -21.26 -8.23 -5.96
C PRO A 106 -22.00 -8.07 -7.29
N TYR A 107 -21.62 -7.05 -8.04
CA TYR A 107 -22.24 -6.72 -9.32
C TYR A 107 -21.77 -7.64 -10.45
N SER A 108 -20.48 -7.88 -10.55
CA SER A 108 -19.89 -8.62 -11.68
C SER A 108 -18.88 -9.69 -11.28
N SER A 109 -18.50 -9.75 -10.02
CA SER A 109 -17.42 -10.61 -9.54
C SER A 109 -17.85 -11.53 -8.42
N LYS A 110 -16.96 -12.45 -8.00
CA LYS A 110 -17.22 -13.38 -6.91
C LYS A 110 -17.20 -12.73 -5.53
N TYR A 111 -16.34 -11.75 -5.36
CA TYR A 111 -16.13 -11.03 -4.09
C TYR A 111 -16.41 -9.55 -4.23
N LYS A 112 -16.71 -8.90 -3.11
CA LYS A 112 -16.85 -7.48 -2.96
C LYS A 112 -15.78 -7.00 -1.98
N ILE A 113 -14.81 -6.24 -2.47
CA ILE A 113 -13.59 -5.91 -1.75
C ILE A 113 -13.57 -4.41 -1.44
N TYR A 114 -13.40 -4.07 -0.17
CA TYR A 114 -13.26 -2.69 0.30
C TYR A 114 -11.83 -2.49 0.78
N ILE A 115 -11.19 -1.44 0.29
CA ILE A 115 -9.84 -1.06 0.68
C ILE A 115 -9.94 0.29 1.39
N ILE A 116 -9.51 0.34 2.65
CA ILE A 116 -9.48 1.54 3.46
C ILE A 116 -8.03 1.94 3.62
N ASP A 117 -7.63 2.99 2.91
CA ASP A 117 -6.28 3.54 3.05
C ASP A 117 -6.19 4.50 4.23
N GLU A 118 -4.98 4.67 4.78
CA GLU A 118 -4.74 5.48 5.98
C GLU A 118 -5.71 5.12 7.12
N ALA A 119 -5.93 3.82 7.32
CA ALA A 119 -6.94 3.32 8.24
C ALA A 119 -6.64 3.63 9.71
N GLU A 120 -5.43 4.09 10.05
CA GLU A 120 -5.11 4.71 11.33
C GLU A 120 -5.93 5.98 11.62
N LYS A 121 -6.53 6.59 10.60
CA LYS A 121 -7.41 7.76 10.72
C LYS A 121 -8.86 7.40 11.07
N LEU A 122 -9.22 6.11 11.13
CA LEU A 122 -10.54 5.67 11.54
C LEU A 122 -10.85 6.12 12.97
N THR A 123 -11.91 6.90 13.16
CA THR A 123 -12.39 7.23 14.51
C THR A 123 -12.86 5.97 15.22
N VAL A 124 -12.85 5.98 16.56
CA VAL A 124 -13.37 4.87 17.39
C VAL A 124 -14.81 4.53 17.01
N GLN A 125 -15.63 5.54 16.71
CA GLN A 125 -17.02 5.36 16.29
C GLN A 125 -17.10 4.66 14.91
N ALA A 126 -16.22 5.02 13.97
CA ALA A 126 -16.15 4.37 12.66
C ALA A 126 -15.71 2.90 12.79
N GLN A 127 -14.71 2.64 13.63
CA GLN A 127 -14.26 1.28 13.93
C GLN A 127 -15.40 0.44 14.55
N ASN A 128 -16.12 0.97 15.52
CA ASN A 128 -17.27 0.29 16.13
C ASN A 128 -18.39 0.00 15.10
N ALA A 129 -18.61 0.88 14.13
CA ALA A 129 -19.60 0.67 13.09
C ALA A 129 -19.24 -0.50 12.16
N LEU A 130 -17.94 -0.83 12.04
CA LEU A 130 -17.44 -1.96 11.24
C LEU A 130 -17.53 -3.31 11.95
N LEU A 131 -17.60 -3.34 13.31
CA LEU A 131 -17.48 -4.57 14.09
C LEU A 131 -18.46 -5.64 13.63
N LYS A 132 -19.75 -5.32 13.49
CA LYS A 132 -20.75 -6.29 13.04
C LYS A 132 -20.41 -6.87 11.67
N THR A 133 -19.93 -6.05 10.74
CA THR A 133 -19.57 -6.51 9.39
C THR A 133 -18.32 -7.39 9.39
N ILE A 134 -17.38 -7.14 10.31
CA ILE A 134 -16.16 -7.95 10.46
C ILE A 134 -16.45 -9.26 11.21
N GLU A 135 -17.39 -9.26 12.15
CA GLU A 135 -17.78 -10.44 12.93
C GLU A 135 -18.63 -11.41 12.12
N GLU A 136 -19.57 -10.89 11.36
CA GLU A 136 -20.52 -11.68 10.54
C GLU A 136 -20.45 -11.23 9.07
N PRO A 137 -19.31 -11.39 8.39
CA PRO A 137 -19.16 -10.96 7.01
C PRO A 137 -20.00 -11.83 6.07
N PRO A 138 -20.64 -11.24 5.06
CA PRO A 138 -21.22 -12.06 4.00
C PRO A 138 -20.11 -12.86 3.30
N ALA A 139 -20.41 -14.05 2.82
CA ALA A 139 -19.44 -14.97 2.22
C ALA A 139 -18.63 -14.37 1.06
N TYR A 140 -19.13 -13.31 0.45
CA TYR A 140 -18.49 -12.58 -0.64
C TYR A 140 -17.78 -11.29 -0.19
N GLY A 141 -17.91 -10.89 1.07
CA GLY A 141 -17.37 -9.63 1.58
C GLY A 141 -15.92 -9.75 2.02
N MET A 142 -15.12 -8.73 1.68
CA MET A 142 -13.74 -8.63 2.13
C MET A 142 -13.38 -7.18 2.44
N ILE A 143 -12.63 -6.97 3.53
CA ILE A 143 -12.14 -5.65 3.94
C ILE A 143 -10.62 -5.71 4.07
N ILE A 144 -9.93 -4.74 3.49
CA ILE A 144 -8.47 -4.60 3.57
C ILE A 144 -8.16 -3.22 4.16
N PHE A 145 -7.60 -3.20 5.35
CA PHE A 145 -7.12 -1.99 6.01
C PHE A 145 -5.65 -1.77 5.69
N LEU A 146 -5.29 -0.57 5.25
CA LEU A 146 -3.90 -0.17 5.03
C LEU A 146 -3.54 0.87 6.08
N THR A 147 -2.52 0.59 6.88
CA THR A 147 -2.14 1.47 8.00
C THR A 147 -0.63 1.58 8.15
N THR A 148 -0.19 2.66 8.76
CA THR A 148 1.19 2.82 9.24
C THR A 148 1.33 2.33 10.69
N ASN A 149 0.22 2.26 11.44
CA ASN A 149 0.23 1.86 12.84
C ASN A 149 -1.01 1.01 13.18
N ALA A 150 -0.81 -0.28 13.41
CA ALA A 150 -1.87 -1.21 13.78
C ALA A 150 -2.43 -0.98 15.21
N ASP A 151 -1.64 -0.35 16.11
CA ASP A 151 -2.06 -0.08 17.49
C ASP A 151 -3.22 0.93 17.60
N MET A 152 -3.52 1.63 16.48
CA MET A 152 -4.66 2.54 16.41
C MET A 152 -6.00 1.83 16.26
N PHE A 153 -5.99 0.52 16.00
CA PHE A 153 -7.22 -0.26 15.92
C PHE A 153 -7.66 -0.78 17.27
N LEU A 154 -8.97 -0.92 17.43
CA LEU A 154 -9.54 -1.62 18.56
C LEU A 154 -9.07 -3.08 18.60
N PRO A 155 -8.76 -3.63 19.79
CA PRO A 155 -8.36 -5.05 19.91
C PRO A 155 -9.40 -6.01 19.31
N THR A 156 -10.68 -5.62 19.35
CA THR A 156 -11.78 -6.37 18.74
C THR A 156 -11.71 -6.47 17.22
N ILE A 157 -11.13 -5.49 16.54
CA ILE A 157 -10.87 -5.55 15.09
C ILE A 157 -9.64 -6.39 14.82
N ILE A 158 -8.53 -6.13 15.53
CA ILE A 158 -7.25 -6.85 15.34
C ILE A 158 -7.46 -8.35 15.47
N SER A 159 -8.19 -8.80 16.49
CA SER A 159 -8.43 -10.23 16.75
C SER A 159 -9.21 -10.97 15.65
N ARG A 160 -9.81 -10.24 14.69
CA ARG A 160 -10.62 -10.78 13.59
C ARG A 160 -10.02 -10.56 12.22
N CYS A 161 -8.86 -9.93 12.16
CA CYS A 161 -8.15 -9.64 10.92
C CYS A 161 -6.88 -10.49 10.80
N VAL A 162 -6.51 -10.81 9.58
CA VAL A 162 -5.17 -11.32 9.29
C VAL A 162 -4.22 -10.15 9.18
N GLU A 163 -3.22 -10.12 10.06
CA GLU A 163 -2.20 -9.07 10.07
C GLU A 163 -1.06 -9.42 9.10
N ILE A 164 -0.71 -8.47 8.26
CA ILE A 164 0.38 -8.55 7.28
C ILE A 164 1.30 -7.36 7.47
N ASN A 165 2.51 -7.61 7.95
CA ASN A 165 3.49 -6.58 8.21
C ASN A 165 4.49 -6.47 7.06
N LEU A 166 4.54 -5.30 6.41
CA LEU A 166 5.53 -4.98 5.41
C LEU A 166 6.80 -4.45 6.09
N HIS A 167 7.89 -5.14 5.90
CA HIS A 167 9.20 -4.72 6.41
C HIS A 167 9.91 -3.81 5.40
N PRO A 168 10.84 -2.95 5.85
CA PRO A 168 11.67 -2.17 4.96
C PRO A 168 12.37 -3.04 3.91
N VAL A 169 12.38 -2.58 2.68
CA VAL A 169 13.11 -3.23 1.59
C VAL A 169 14.61 -2.98 1.78
N SER A 170 15.46 -3.95 1.43
CA SER A 170 16.91 -3.78 1.56
C SER A 170 17.42 -2.64 0.67
N ASP A 171 18.39 -1.88 1.17
CA ASP A 171 18.99 -0.77 0.45
C ASP A 171 19.52 -1.19 -0.93
N LYS A 172 20.04 -2.41 -1.03
CA LYS A 172 20.52 -2.97 -2.30
C LYS A 172 19.40 -3.03 -3.33
N LEU A 173 18.21 -3.50 -2.97
CA LEU A 173 17.06 -3.60 -3.88
C LEU A 173 16.51 -2.22 -4.24
N VAL A 174 16.43 -1.31 -3.26
CA VAL A 174 15.98 0.08 -3.51
C VAL A 174 16.92 0.75 -4.50
N LYS A 175 18.23 0.68 -4.26
CA LYS A 175 19.26 1.26 -5.14
C LYS A 175 19.20 0.65 -6.54
N GLN A 176 19.13 -0.67 -6.64
CA GLN A 176 19.03 -1.37 -7.91
C GLN A 176 17.81 -0.88 -8.71
N TYR A 177 16.65 -0.80 -8.09
CA TYR A 177 15.43 -0.30 -8.72
C TYR A 177 15.59 1.13 -9.24
N LEU A 178 16.15 2.04 -8.44
CA LEU A 178 16.38 3.42 -8.83
C LEU A 178 17.33 3.53 -10.04
N MET A 179 18.36 2.70 -10.09
CA MET A 179 19.32 2.70 -11.20
C MET A 179 18.76 2.03 -12.47
N GLU A 180 18.09 0.89 -12.33
CA GLU A 180 17.64 0.08 -13.48
C GLU A 180 16.33 0.60 -14.08
N GLU A 181 15.35 0.93 -13.24
CA GLU A 181 14.02 1.36 -13.70
C GLU A 181 13.92 2.87 -13.89
N LYS A 182 14.47 3.65 -12.94
CA LYS A 182 14.43 5.12 -12.99
C LYS A 182 15.63 5.75 -13.68
N LYS A 183 16.65 4.94 -14.05
CA LYS A 183 17.87 5.40 -14.73
C LYS A 183 18.63 6.48 -13.97
N LEU A 184 18.51 6.48 -12.63
CA LEU A 184 19.23 7.46 -11.82
C LEU A 184 20.75 7.20 -11.81
N PRO A 185 21.57 8.25 -11.77
CA PRO A 185 23.01 8.12 -11.57
C PRO A 185 23.30 7.43 -10.22
N ASN A 186 24.39 6.67 -10.15
CA ASN A 186 24.75 5.89 -8.96
C ASN A 186 24.77 6.73 -7.67
N TYR A 187 25.40 7.91 -7.70
CA TYR A 187 25.50 8.80 -6.54
C TYR A 187 24.09 9.26 -6.04
N MET A 188 23.18 9.51 -6.98
CA MET A 188 21.83 9.96 -6.66
C MET A 188 21.01 8.80 -6.05
N ALA A 189 21.14 7.60 -6.64
CA ALA A 189 20.53 6.41 -6.10
C ALA A 189 21.01 6.10 -4.68
N ASP A 190 22.32 6.30 -4.39
CA ASP A 190 22.87 6.15 -3.03
C ASP A 190 22.24 7.12 -2.03
N ILE A 191 22.14 8.40 -2.41
CA ILE A 191 21.54 9.42 -1.54
C ILE A 191 20.07 9.11 -1.27
N CYS A 192 19.26 8.90 -2.34
CA CYS A 192 17.85 8.60 -2.19
C CYS A 192 17.61 7.34 -1.35
N THR A 193 18.42 6.29 -1.55
CA THR A 193 18.33 5.04 -0.77
C THR A 193 18.59 5.28 0.71
N ALA A 194 19.65 6.01 1.05
CA ALA A 194 20.01 6.30 2.44
C ALA A 194 18.91 7.08 3.19
N PHE A 195 18.28 8.07 2.52
CA PHE A 195 17.20 8.84 3.12
C PHE A 195 15.84 8.12 3.12
N ALA A 196 15.65 7.15 2.25
CA ALA A 196 14.40 6.40 2.14
C ALA A 196 14.23 5.34 3.23
N GLN A 197 15.31 4.87 3.87
CA GLN A 197 15.26 3.89 4.96
C GLN A 197 14.45 2.63 4.60
N GLY A 198 14.64 2.11 3.39
CA GLY A 198 13.95 0.92 2.90
C GLY A 198 12.52 1.14 2.39
N SER A 199 12.06 2.39 2.32
CA SER A 199 10.77 2.73 1.67
C SER A 199 10.99 3.11 0.22
N LEU A 200 10.60 2.23 -0.71
CA LEU A 200 10.77 2.50 -2.15
C LEU A 200 9.96 3.72 -2.62
N GLY A 201 8.73 3.88 -2.12
CA GLY A 201 7.91 5.05 -2.47
C GLY A 201 8.56 6.35 -2.02
N ARG A 202 9.15 6.38 -0.81
CA ARG A 202 9.90 7.55 -0.33
C ARG A 202 11.15 7.81 -1.17
N ALA A 203 11.86 6.75 -1.59
CA ALA A 203 13.01 6.88 -2.49
C ALA A 203 12.63 7.53 -3.83
N LEU A 204 11.46 7.14 -4.37
CA LEU A 204 10.91 7.72 -5.59
C LEU A 204 10.51 9.19 -5.40
N GLU A 205 9.77 9.50 -4.33
CA GLU A 205 9.40 10.90 -3.97
C GLU A 205 10.65 11.78 -3.88
N LEU A 206 11.70 11.32 -3.19
CA LEU A 206 12.97 12.04 -3.09
C LEU A 206 13.65 12.24 -4.44
N SER A 207 13.62 11.23 -5.30
CA SER A 207 14.27 11.30 -6.62
C SER A 207 13.60 12.27 -7.59
N GLU A 208 12.32 12.58 -7.38
CA GLU A 208 11.50 13.47 -8.20
C GLU A 208 11.32 14.87 -7.56
N SER A 209 11.82 15.08 -6.31
CA SER A 209 11.66 16.33 -5.57
C SER A 209 12.69 17.37 -5.96
N ASN A 210 12.24 18.50 -6.49
CA ASN A 210 13.10 19.67 -6.75
C ASN A 210 13.66 20.26 -5.44
N ASP A 211 12.87 20.31 -4.38
CA ASP A 211 13.29 20.83 -3.07
C ASP A 211 14.47 20.02 -2.51
N PHE A 212 14.46 18.71 -2.73
CA PHE A 212 15.54 17.82 -2.31
C PHE A 212 16.84 18.10 -3.10
N GLU A 213 16.75 18.35 -4.39
CA GLU A 213 17.88 18.74 -5.23
C GLU A 213 18.45 20.11 -4.82
N GLU A 214 17.62 21.08 -4.52
CA GLU A 214 18.03 22.41 -4.01
C GLU A 214 18.72 22.28 -2.66
N LEU A 215 18.13 21.55 -1.72
CA LEU A 215 18.70 21.29 -0.40
C LEU A 215 20.08 20.63 -0.50
N LYS A 216 20.21 19.62 -1.34
CA LYS A 216 21.49 18.93 -1.62
C LYS A 216 22.53 19.91 -2.14
N THR A 217 22.16 20.75 -3.09
CA THR A 217 23.06 21.73 -3.70
C THR A 217 23.52 22.74 -2.66
N HIS A 218 22.63 23.24 -1.80
CA HIS A 218 22.96 24.14 -0.71
C HIS A 218 23.91 23.51 0.32
N LEU A 219 23.66 22.25 0.71
CA LEU A 219 24.52 21.51 1.65
C LEU A 219 25.93 21.32 1.08
N VAL A 220 26.05 20.90 -0.18
CA VAL A 220 27.36 20.75 -0.85
C VAL A 220 28.10 22.08 -0.90
N ARG A 221 27.40 23.18 -1.18
CA ARG A 221 28.01 24.53 -1.19
C ARG A 221 28.49 24.93 0.19
N LEU A 222 27.71 24.72 1.24
CA LEU A 222 28.09 24.99 2.62
C LEU A 222 29.30 24.16 3.05
N MET A 223 29.32 22.87 2.75
CA MET A 223 30.46 22.00 3.06
C MET A 223 31.74 22.45 2.35
N LYS A 224 31.66 22.83 1.08
CA LYS A 224 32.80 23.38 0.34
C LYS A 224 33.34 24.65 1.01
N MET A 225 32.46 25.59 1.43
CA MET A 225 32.86 26.82 2.14
C MET A 225 33.54 26.51 3.50
N LEU A 226 33.01 25.54 4.26
CA LEU A 226 33.59 25.13 5.54
C LEU A 226 34.99 24.51 5.37
N ILE A 227 35.14 23.65 4.36
CA ILE A 227 36.43 23.02 4.03
C ILE A 227 37.44 24.11 3.61
N MET A 228 37.06 25.03 2.72
CA MET A 228 37.96 26.12 2.29
C MET A 228 38.36 27.03 3.44
N ARG A 229 37.48 27.37 4.39
CA ARG A 229 37.82 28.13 5.59
C ARG A 229 38.83 27.41 6.48
N ARG A 230 38.78 26.10 6.57
CA ARG A 230 39.71 25.30 7.39
C ARG A 230 41.14 25.28 6.82
N PHE A 231 41.29 25.44 5.52
CA PHE A 231 42.61 25.48 4.85
C PHE A 231 43.22 26.91 4.79
N HIS A 232 42.47 27.96 5.17
CA HIS A 232 43.01 29.33 5.24
C HIS A 232 43.52 29.71 6.63
N HIS A 233 43.47 28.79 7.61
CA HIS A 233 44.00 29.01 8.96
C HIS A 233 45.27 28.20 9.24
N PHE A 234 45.95 27.74 8.20
CA PHE A 234 47.32 27.19 8.26
C PHE A 234 48.22 28.07 7.30
#